data_271f40b50c763b175f273cd265047a67
#
_entry.id   271f40b50c763b175f273cd265047a67
#
_cell.length_a   1.000
_cell.length_b   1.000
_cell.length_c   1.000
_cell.angle_alpha   90.00
_cell.angle_beta   90.00
_cell.angle_gamma   90.00
#
_symmetry.space_group_name_H-M   'P 1'
#
loop_
_entity.id
_entity.type
_entity.pdbx_description
1 polymer ?
#
loop_
_entity_poly.entity_id
_entity_poly.type
_entity_poly.pdbx_seq_one_letter_code
_entity_poly.pdbx_strand_id
1 'polypeptide(L)'
;MKREVIHAPGVPAPLAHYCQGVVAGDTIYAAGQIASDYRTSVPAEARVDPAFPYYGSEIQRQTRYILENIRKTFQAAGADLADVVKAQVFLTDLADFFHFDQVWKEFFPSPPPRTTVQISGLLVPGCRVEIDLVGVRRHVKREVIRADGVPAPLAHYCQGVIVGDTIYAAGQIASDYRTGVPAEARVDPAFPYYGSDIQRQTRYILENIRRTFRAAGADLADVVKAQVFLTDLTDFFHFDQVWKEFFPSPPPRTTVQVSGLLVPGCRVEIDLIGVGRHVKREVIRADGVPAPLAHYCQGVVAGDTIYAAGQIASNYRTGVPAEARVDPAFPYYGSDIERQTRYILENVRKTFQAAGADLADVVKAQVFLTDLRDFFYFDQVWKEFFPSPPPRTTVQVSGLLVPGCRVEIDLVAVRG
;
A
#
# COMPACT_ATOMS: atom_id res chain seq x y z
N MET A 1 -13.49 -2.97 18.57
CA MET A 1 -13.60 -1.48 18.32
C MET A 1 -14.69 -1.24 17.26
N LYS A 2 -15.61 -0.27 17.46
CA LYS A 2 -16.71 -0.05 16.50
C LYS A 2 -16.17 0.61 15.22
N ARG A 3 -16.58 0.07 14.06
CA ARG A 3 -16.30 0.62 12.73
C ARG A 3 -17.43 1.57 12.31
N GLU A 4 -17.10 2.80 11.92
CA GLU A 4 -18.05 3.81 11.45
C GLU A 4 -17.74 4.17 9.99
N VAL A 5 -18.72 3.96 9.09
CA VAL A 5 -18.56 4.31 7.67
C VAL A 5 -18.71 5.81 7.49
N ILE A 6 -17.77 6.42 6.76
CA ILE A 6 -17.78 7.84 6.45
C ILE A 6 -18.66 8.09 5.23
N HIS A 7 -19.56 9.05 5.36
CA HIS A 7 -20.35 9.61 4.26
C HIS A 7 -20.01 11.09 4.11
N ALA A 8 -19.25 11.42 3.07
CA ALA A 8 -18.82 12.79 2.79
C ALA A 8 -19.68 13.40 1.67
N PRO A 9 -20.55 14.38 1.97
CA PRO A 9 -21.32 15.10 0.96
C PRO A 9 -20.39 15.81 -0.04
N GLY A 10 -20.77 15.78 -1.33
CA GLY A 10 -19.99 16.43 -2.39
C GLY A 10 -18.70 15.75 -2.80
N VAL A 11 -18.47 14.52 -2.33
CA VAL A 11 -17.47 13.59 -2.89
C VAL A 11 -18.19 12.63 -3.83
N PRO A 12 -17.65 12.33 -5.02
CA PRO A 12 -18.26 11.37 -5.94
C PRO A 12 -18.58 10.04 -5.25
N ALA A 13 -19.82 9.56 -5.46
CA ALA A 13 -20.22 8.27 -4.90
C ALA A 13 -19.48 7.13 -5.60
N PRO A 14 -18.92 6.17 -4.85
CA PRO A 14 -18.26 5.01 -5.44
C PRO A 14 -19.20 4.25 -6.40
N LEU A 15 -18.75 3.96 -7.62
CA LEU A 15 -19.48 3.08 -8.55
C LEU A 15 -19.20 1.60 -8.28
N ALA A 16 -18.02 1.30 -7.78
CA ALA A 16 -17.62 -0.05 -7.36
C ALA A 16 -17.98 -0.29 -5.90
N HIS A 17 -17.83 -1.53 -5.45
CA HIS A 17 -18.25 -1.94 -4.11
C HIS A 17 -17.19 -1.63 -3.05
N TYR A 18 -17.09 -0.35 -2.64
CA TYR A 18 -16.28 0.15 -1.53
C TYR A 18 -16.95 1.39 -0.91
N CYS A 19 -16.55 1.79 0.30
CA CYS A 19 -17.00 3.04 0.93
C CYS A 19 -15.93 4.14 0.83
N GLN A 20 -16.32 5.39 1.02
CA GLN A 20 -15.40 6.53 0.95
C GLN A 20 -14.33 6.50 2.04
N GLY A 21 -14.65 5.93 3.19
CA GLY A 21 -13.74 5.75 4.31
C GLY A 21 -14.41 5.13 5.51
N VAL A 22 -13.60 4.76 6.49
CA VAL A 22 -14.02 4.20 7.78
C VAL A 22 -13.23 4.88 8.90
N VAL A 23 -13.93 5.17 10.01
CA VAL A 23 -13.30 5.49 11.29
C VAL A 23 -13.33 4.25 12.16
N ALA A 24 -12.18 3.86 12.72
CA ALA A 24 -12.06 2.81 13.71
C ALA A 24 -11.25 3.33 14.90
N GLY A 25 -11.91 3.49 16.05
CA GLY A 25 -11.35 4.27 17.15
C GLY A 25 -11.05 5.70 16.73
N ASP A 26 -9.79 6.09 16.84
CA ASP A 26 -9.32 7.41 16.40
C ASP A 26 -8.68 7.42 15.01
N THR A 27 -8.54 6.26 14.38
CA THR A 27 -7.91 6.15 13.05
C THR A 27 -8.95 6.26 11.94
N ILE A 28 -8.62 7.04 10.92
CA ILE A 28 -9.42 7.30 9.73
C ILE A 28 -8.72 6.62 8.55
N TYR A 29 -9.40 5.67 7.93
CA TYR A 29 -8.95 4.98 6.73
C TYR A 29 -9.76 5.49 5.55
N ALA A 30 -9.16 6.26 4.65
CA ALA A 30 -9.81 6.68 3.41
C ALA A 30 -9.65 5.60 2.33
N ALA A 31 -10.59 5.55 1.39
CA ALA A 31 -10.42 4.82 0.15
C ALA A 31 -9.40 5.54 -0.74
N GLY A 32 -8.71 4.81 -1.60
CA GLY A 32 -7.93 5.39 -2.69
C GLY A 32 -8.84 6.28 -3.55
N GLN A 33 -8.32 7.46 -3.90
CA GLN A 33 -9.04 8.42 -4.73
C GLN A 33 -8.28 8.66 -6.03
N ILE A 34 -9.01 8.58 -7.12
CA ILE A 34 -8.59 9.00 -8.47
C ILE A 34 -9.38 10.24 -8.90
N ALA A 35 -8.89 10.94 -9.91
CA ALA A 35 -9.58 12.13 -10.43
C ALA A 35 -10.74 11.73 -11.35
N SER A 36 -11.79 11.16 -10.77
CA SER A 36 -12.98 10.74 -11.48
C SER A 36 -14.26 11.12 -10.74
N ASP A 37 -15.27 11.51 -11.51
CA ASP A 37 -16.65 11.61 -11.04
C ASP A 37 -17.41 10.29 -11.20
N TYR A 38 -16.75 9.28 -11.75
CA TYR A 38 -17.27 7.95 -12.07
C TYR A 38 -18.46 7.94 -13.07
N ARG A 39 -18.77 9.07 -13.71
CA ARG A 39 -19.84 9.21 -14.70
C ARG A 39 -19.29 9.61 -16.06
N THR A 40 -18.41 10.62 -16.06
CA THR A 40 -17.84 11.19 -17.28
C THR A 40 -16.35 10.89 -17.45
N SER A 41 -15.79 9.97 -16.64
CA SER A 41 -14.37 9.67 -16.53
C SER A 41 -13.64 10.75 -15.72
N VAL A 42 -12.57 11.39 -16.24
CA VAL A 42 -11.92 12.54 -15.59
C VAL A 42 -12.80 13.78 -15.81
N PRO A 43 -13.31 14.44 -14.77
CA PRO A 43 -14.20 15.60 -14.92
C PRO A 43 -13.44 16.84 -15.43
N ALA A 44 -14.19 17.82 -15.98
CA ALA A 44 -13.62 19.00 -16.63
C ALA A 44 -12.70 19.81 -15.69
N GLU A 45 -13.05 19.95 -14.42
CA GLU A 45 -12.23 20.64 -13.40
C GLU A 45 -10.88 19.95 -13.12
N ALA A 46 -10.79 18.65 -13.40
CA ALA A 46 -9.55 17.86 -13.24
C ALA A 46 -8.76 17.73 -14.56
N ARG A 47 -9.18 18.38 -15.64
CA ARG A 47 -8.51 18.42 -16.94
C ARG A 47 -7.92 19.81 -17.21
N VAL A 48 -6.88 19.85 -18.03
CA VAL A 48 -6.40 21.10 -18.62
C VAL A 48 -7.43 21.57 -19.67
N ASP A 49 -7.78 22.85 -19.62
CA ASP A 49 -8.66 23.45 -20.63
C ASP A 49 -7.93 23.45 -21.99
N PRO A 50 -8.49 22.80 -23.03
CA PRO A 50 -7.86 22.78 -24.35
C PRO A 50 -7.65 24.17 -24.97
N ALA A 51 -8.45 25.17 -24.55
CA ALA A 51 -8.29 26.55 -25.00
C ALA A 51 -7.11 27.26 -24.32
N PHE A 52 -6.65 26.75 -23.17
CA PHE A 52 -5.56 27.33 -22.39
C PHE A 52 -4.56 26.25 -21.93
N PRO A 53 -3.94 25.51 -22.84
CA PRO A 53 -3.11 24.33 -22.52
C PRO A 53 -1.83 24.65 -21.73
N TYR A 54 -1.43 25.92 -21.67
CA TYR A 54 -0.22 26.36 -20.97
C TYR A 54 -0.45 26.71 -19.50
N TYR A 55 -1.71 26.66 -19.01
CA TYR A 55 -2.05 26.99 -17.63
C TYR A 55 -2.19 25.76 -16.75
N GLY A 56 -1.08 25.14 -16.39
CA GLY A 56 -1.00 23.99 -15.53
C GLY A 56 -0.85 22.67 -16.31
N SER A 57 -0.79 21.58 -15.58
CA SER A 57 -0.69 20.24 -16.14
C SER A 57 -1.86 19.35 -15.65
N GLU A 58 -2.17 18.32 -16.42
CA GLU A 58 -3.20 17.34 -16.07
C GLU A 58 -2.99 16.79 -14.65
N ILE A 59 -1.77 16.39 -14.32
CA ILE A 59 -1.45 15.85 -13.00
C ILE A 59 -1.69 16.86 -11.87
N GLN A 60 -1.41 18.15 -12.07
CA GLN A 60 -1.66 19.17 -11.05
C GLN A 60 -3.17 19.33 -10.79
N ARG A 61 -3.98 19.37 -11.84
CA ARG A 61 -5.43 19.46 -11.72
C ARG A 61 -6.04 18.22 -11.07
N GLN A 62 -5.59 17.04 -11.50
CA GLN A 62 -6.04 15.77 -10.92
C GLN A 62 -5.65 15.67 -9.44
N THR A 63 -4.42 16.02 -9.08
CA THR A 63 -3.96 16.01 -7.68
C THR A 63 -4.80 16.94 -6.81
N ARG A 64 -5.07 18.16 -7.27
CA ARG A 64 -5.91 19.12 -6.55
C ARG A 64 -7.32 18.60 -6.34
N TYR A 65 -7.97 18.10 -7.40
CA TYR A 65 -9.30 17.51 -7.34
C TYR A 65 -9.39 16.37 -6.32
N ILE A 66 -8.42 15.46 -6.35
CA ILE A 66 -8.34 14.32 -5.42
C ILE A 66 -8.18 14.80 -3.98
N LEU A 67 -7.22 15.70 -3.70
CA LEU A 67 -6.95 16.17 -2.35
C LEU A 67 -8.12 16.97 -1.76
N GLU A 68 -8.84 17.73 -2.56
CA GLU A 68 -10.08 18.41 -2.14
C GLU A 68 -11.18 17.40 -1.77
N ASN A 69 -11.34 16.32 -2.52
CA ASN A 69 -12.31 15.28 -2.19
C ASN A 69 -11.91 14.49 -0.93
N ILE A 70 -10.63 14.13 -0.80
CA ILE A 70 -10.14 13.47 0.42
C ILE A 70 -10.31 14.40 1.63
N ARG A 71 -10.03 15.69 1.50
CA ARG A 71 -10.28 16.69 2.57
C ARG A 71 -11.73 16.65 3.06
N LYS A 72 -12.71 16.63 2.14
CA LYS A 72 -14.13 16.51 2.51
C LYS A 72 -14.42 15.22 3.27
N THR A 73 -13.80 14.09 2.86
CA THR A 73 -13.92 12.80 3.56
C THR A 73 -13.36 12.88 4.97
N PHE A 74 -12.20 13.51 5.17
CA PHE A 74 -11.61 13.73 6.49
C PHE A 74 -12.46 14.69 7.36
N GLN A 75 -12.99 15.76 6.77
CA GLN A 75 -13.86 16.71 7.48
C GLN A 75 -15.15 16.04 7.95
N ALA A 76 -15.75 15.16 7.16
CA ALA A 76 -16.90 14.35 7.57
C ALA A 76 -16.57 13.39 8.75
N ALA A 77 -15.29 13.04 8.93
CA ALA A 77 -14.80 12.25 10.06
C ALA A 77 -14.31 13.11 11.26
N GLY A 78 -14.45 14.45 11.19
CA GLY A 78 -14.01 15.38 12.25
C GLY A 78 -12.48 15.63 12.25
N ALA A 79 -11.83 15.50 11.10
CA ALA A 79 -10.38 15.73 10.89
C ALA A 79 -10.13 16.64 9.66
N ASP A 80 -8.88 16.85 9.29
CA ASP A 80 -8.49 17.53 8.05
C ASP A 80 -7.20 16.86 7.49
N LEU A 81 -6.74 17.28 6.32
CA LEU A 81 -5.49 16.79 5.70
C LEU A 81 -4.26 16.99 6.62
N ALA A 82 -4.29 18.03 7.47
CA ALA A 82 -3.29 18.21 8.51
C ALA A 82 -3.20 17.03 9.49
N ASP A 83 -4.22 16.17 9.58
CA ASP A 83 -4.30 15.02 10.47
C ASP A 83 -3.89 13.70 9.82
N VAL A 84 -3.39 13.76 8.57
CA VAL A 84 -2.86 12.60 7.84
C VAL A 84 -1.57 12.11 8.50
N VAL A 85 -1.46 10.79 8.66
CA VAL A 85 -0.33 10.11 9.30
C VAL A 85 0.40 9.14 8.37
N LYS A 86 -0.22 8.79 7.24
CA LYS A 86 0.37 7.93 6.21
C LYS A 86 -0.22 8.27 4.85
N ALA A 87 0.62 8.31 3.83
CA ALA A 87 0.21 8.51 2.45
C ALA A 87 0.86 7.47 1.53
N GLN A 88 0.08 6.94 0.59
CA GLN A 88 0.57 6.19 -0.55
C GLN A 88 0.08 6.84 -1.84
N VAL A 89 0.98 6.99 -2.78
CA VAL A 89 0.74 7.66 -4.06
C VAL A 89 1.16 6.71 -5.18
N PHE A 90 0.21 6.44 -6.06
CA PHE A 90 0.38 5.57 -7.21
C PHE A 90 0.29 6.42 -8.47
N LEU A 91 1.43 6.64 -9.15
CA LEU A 91 1.54 7.39 -10.39
C LEU A 91 1.55 6.44 -11.59
N THR A 92 0.90 6.81 -12.68
CA THR A 92 1.02 6.06 -13.95
C THR A 92 2.29 6.43 -14.71
N ASP A 93 2.88 7.59 -14.42
CA ASP A 93 4.11 8.08 -15.02
C ASP A 93 4.92 8.89 -13.99
N LEU A 94 6.16 8.51 -13.73
CA LEU A 94 7.05 9.24 -12.80
C LEU A 94 7.48 10.61 -13.32
N ALA A 95 7.35 10.89 -14.61
CA ALA A 95 7.58 12.25 -15.15
C ALA A 95 6.61 13.28 -14.53
N ASP A 96 5.46 12.83 -14.03
CA ASP A 96 4.48 13.67 -13.33
C ASP A 96 4.88 14.07 -11.92
N PHE A 97 5.88 13.41 -11.33
CA PHE A 97 6.18 13.50 -9.90
C PHE A 97 6.42 14.94 -9.42
N PHE A 98 7.21 15.73 -10.12
CA PHE A 98 7.52 17.10 -9.68
C PHE A 98 6.29 18.01 -9.72
N HIS A 99 5.44 17.86 -10.72
CA HIS A 99 4.21 18.62 -10.84
C HIS A 99 3.16 18.18 -9.80
N PHE A 100 3.08 16.89 -9.50
CA PHE A 100 2.31 16.33 -8.38
C PHE A 100 2.79 16.93 -7.04
N ASP A 101 4.11 16.89 -6.77
CA ASP A 101 4.70 17.35 -5.50
C ASP A 101 4.55 18.87 -5.29
N GLN A 102 4.44 19.67 -6.34
CA GLN A 102 4.11 21.09 -6.24
C GLN A 102 2.73 21.30 -5.61
N VAL A 103 1.70 20.59 -6.09
CA VAL A 103 0.36 20.67 -5.53
C VAL A 103 0.32 20.05 -4.13
N TRP A 104 1.02 18.93 -3.91
CA TRP A 104 1.13 18.28 -2.61
C TRP A 104 1.58 19.24 -1.52
N LYS A 105 2.60 20.08 -1.79
CA LYS A 105 3.11 21.11 -0.87
C LYS A 105 2.07 22.14 -0.45
N GLU A 106 1.14 22.48 -1.33
CA GLU A 106 0.08 23.45 -1.03
C GLU A 106 -0.90 22.89 0.01
N PHE A 107 -1.18 21.57 -0.04
CA PHE A 107 -2.15 20.91 0.85
C PHE A 107 -1.54 20.42 2.17
N PHE A 108 -0.24 20.17 2.22
CA PHE A 108 0.46 19.64 3.38
C PHE A 108 1.60 20.53 3.83
N PRO A 109 1.34 21.64 4.56
CA PRO A 109 2.43 22.47 5.12
C PRO A 109 3.36 21.68 6.04
N SER A 110 2.84 20.71 6.77
CA SER A 110 3.59 19.71 7.53
C SER A 110 3.32 18.33 6.91
N PRO A 111 4.24 17.84 6.07
CA PRO A 111 3.95 16.67 5.25
C PRO A 111 3.93 15.36 6.05
N PRO A 112 3.03 14.42 5.72
CA PRO A 112 3.04 13.07 6.28
C PRO A 112 4.18 12.23 5.68
N PRO A 113 4.51 11.07 6.29
CA PRO A 113 5.32 10.05 5.64
C PRO A 113 4.58 9.54 4.39
N ARG A 114 5.33 9.41 3.28
CA ARG A 114 4.77 9.09 1.97
C ARG A 114 5.59 8.00 1.27
N THR A 115 4.91 7.10 0.60
CA THR A 115 5.43 6.11 -0.35
C THR A 115 4.92 6.49 -1.74
N THR A 116 5.78 6.50 -2.76
CA THR A 116 5.38 6.90 -4.12
C THR A 116 6.01 5.98 -5.15
N VAL A 117 5.17 5.21 -5.85
CA VAL A 117 5.60 4.23 -6.86
C VAL A 117 4.89 4.44 -8.19
N GLN A 118 5.52 3.98 -9.27
CA GLN A 118 4.87 3.92 -10.57
C GLN A 118 4.15 2.60 -10.75
N ILE A 119 2.89 2.68 -11.14
CA ILE A 119 2.01 1.53 -11.43
C ILE A 119 1.73 1.42 -12.93
N SER A 120 1.20 0.27 -13.35
CA SER A 120 0.91 0.00 -14.76
C SER A 120 -0.38 0.63 -15.24
N GLY A 121 -1.33 0.95 -14.35
CA GLY A 121 -2.60 1.58 -14.74
C GLY A 121 -3.56 1.83 -13.58
N LEU A 122 -4.56 2.67 -13.86
CA LEU A 122 -5.68 3.02 -12.98
C LEU A 122 -7.01 2.65 -13.62
N LEU A 123 -8.02 2.40 -12.79
CA LEU A 123 -9.34 1.90 -13.22
C LEU A 123 -10.07 2.80 -14.22
N VAL A 124 -9.86 4.11 -14.15
CA VAL A 124 -10.52 5.07 -15.05
C VAL A 124 -9.50 5.60 -16.06
N PRO A 125 -9.73 5.43 -17.36
CA PRO A 125 -8.86 5.97 -18.39
C PRO A 125 -8.66 7.48 -18.27
N GLY A 126 -7.42 7.94 -18.42
CA GLY A 126 -7.02 9.34 -18.27
C GLY A 126 -6.68 9.78 -16.85
N CYS A 127 -6.95 8.97 -15.82
CA CYS A 127 -6.42 9.19 -14.48
C CYS A 127 -4.92 8.90 -14.46
N ARG A 128 -4.14 9.80 -13.84
CA ARG A 128 -2.68 9.74 -13.77
C ARG A 128 -2.15 9.43 -12.38
N VAL A 129 -2.98 9.56 -11.36
CA VAL A 129 -2.60 9.36 -9.96
C VAL A 129 -3.78 8.80 -9.15
N GLU A 130 -3.48 7.89 -8.24
CA GLU A 130 -4.35 7.48 -7.14
C GLU A 130 -3.66 7.81 -5.81
N ILE A 131 -4.41 8.41 -4.86
CA ILE A 131 -3.90 8.81 -3.55
C ILE A 131 -4.69 8.08 -2.48
N ASP A 132 -3.96 7.38 -1.62
CA ASP A 132 -4.48 6.61 -0.49
C ASP A 132 -3.93 7.19 0.82
N LEU A 133 -4.82 7.60 1.73
CA LEU A 133 -4.46 8.26 2.98
C LEU A 133 -5.01 7.54 4.20
N VAL A 134 -4.18 7.49 5.24
CA VAL A 134 -4.60 7.18 6.62
C VAL A 134 -4.38 8.42 7.48
N GLY A 135 -5.33 8.74 8.32
CA GLY A 135 -5.24 9.84 9.26
C GLY A 135 -5.80 9.49 10.62
N VAL A 136 -5.84 10.48 11.49
CA VAL A 136 -6.38 10.35 12.84
C VAL A 136 -7.32 11.51 13.17
N ARG A 137 -8.18 11.33 14.17
CA ARG A 137 -9.01 12.42 14.66
C ARG A 137 -8.16 13.58 15.19
N ARG A 138 -8.62 14.82 15.00
CA ARG A 138 -7.85 16.05 15.26
C ARG A 138 -7.26 16.15 16.68
N HIS A 139 -7.90 15.56 17.67
CA HIS A 139 -7.42 15.61 19.07
C HIS A 139 -6.22 14.67 19.34
N VAL A 140 -5.91 13.76 18.42
CA VAL A 140 -4.82 12.81 18.59
C VAL A 140 -3.48 13.48 18.29
N LYS A 141 -2.56 13.45 19.26
CA LYS A 141 -1.21 13.99 19.08
C LYS A 141 -0.41 13.17 18.08
N ARG A 142 0.28 13.86 17.20
CA ARG A 142 1.20 13.28 16.21
C ARG A 142 2.60 13.84 16.48
N GLU A 143 3.59 12.97 16.41
CA GLU A 143 5.00 13.33 16.59
C GLU A 143 5.79 12.95 15.36
N VAL A 144 6.44 13.93 14.73
CA VAL A 144 7.26 13.71 13.53
C VAL A 144 8.60 13.12 13.95
N ILE A 145 8.95 11.98 13.36
CA ILE A 145 10.23 11.31 13.59
C ILE A 145 11.32 12.03 12.80
N ARG A 146 12.42 12.31 13.48
CA ARG A 146 13.66 12.85 12.89
C ARG A 146 14.81 11.93 13.29
N ALA A 147 15.29 11.15 12.35
CA ALA A 147 16.37 10.21 12.56
C ALA A 147 17.65 10.76 11.96
N ASP A 148 18.69 10.84 12.79
CA ASP A 148 20.02 11.21 12.33
C ASP A 148 20.65 10.10 11.46
N GLY A 149 21.46 10.49 10.48
CA GLY A 149 22.14 9.56 9.58
C GLY A 149 21.24 8.85 8.57
N VAL A 150 19.98 9.28 8.44
CA VAL A 150 19.07 8.88 7.35
C VAL A 150 19.06 10.01 6.31
N PRO A 151 19.14 9.72 5.00
CA PRO A 151 19.07 10.76 3.97
C PRO A 151 17.85 11.65 4.14
N ALA A 152 18.07 12.97 4.10
CA ALA A 152 16.98 13.94 4.18
C ALA A 152 16.11 13.86 2.93
N PRO A 153 14.76 13.80 3.07
CA PRO A 153 13.87 13.80 1.93
C PRO A 153 14.08 15.03 1.03
N LEU A 154 14.25 14.83 -0.27
CA LEU A 154 14.24 15.92 -1.25
C LEU A 154 12.84 16.35 -1.64
N ALA A 155 11.91 15.41 -1.62
CA ALA A 155 10.50 15.66 -1.87
C ALA A 155 9.77 16.03 -0.57
N HIS A 156 8.52 16.45 -0.71
CA HIS A 156 7.75 16.97 0.42
C HIS A 156 7.06 15.85 1.22
N TYR A 157 7.83 15.16 2.06
CA TYR A 157 7.36 14.15 3.03
C TYR A 157 8.30 14.14 4.26
N CYS A 158 7.86 13.55 5.38
CA CYS A 158 8.72 13.32 6.55
C CYS A 158 9.16 11.86 6.64
N GLN A 159 10.20 11.57 7.43
CA GLN A 159 10.74 10.22 7.60
C GLN A 159 9.74 9.26 8.27
N GLY A 160 8.89 9.78 9.14
CA GLY A 160 7.86 9.01 9.82
C GLY A 160 7.09 9.84 10.84
N VAL A 161 6.01 9.28 11.37
CA VAL A 161 5.15 9.87 12.39
C VAL A 161 4.80 8.81 13.43
N ILE A 162 4.82 9.21 14.71
CA ILE A 162 4.29 8.43 15.84
C ILE A 162 2.90 8.95 16.16
N VAL A 163 1.93 8.05 16.30
CA VAL A 163 0.56 8.34 16.73
C VAL A 163 0.13 7.32 17.76
N GLY A 164 -0.07 7.75 18.99
CA GLY A 164 -0.25 6.81 20.10
C GLY A 164 0.90 5.80 20.11
N ASP A 165 0.55 4.53 19.97
CA ASP A 165 1.54 3.45 19.94
C ASP A 165 1.96 3.03 18.53
N THR A 166 1.42 3.64 17.48
CA THR A 166 1.70 3.27 16.08
C THR A 166 2.76 4.16 15.46
N ILE A 167 3.69 3.55 14.75
CA ILE A 167 4.77 4.19 14.01
C ILE A 167 4.52 3.99 12.52
N TYR A 168 4.30 5.09 11.80
CA TYR A 168 4.17 5.11 10.35
C TYR A 168 5.47 5.63 9.73
N ALA A 169 6.24 4.77 9.08
CA ALA A 169 7.44 5.19 8.34
C ALA A 169 7.08 5.62 6.92
N ALA A 170 7.88 6.48 6.30
CA ALA A 170 7.84 6.73 4.86
C ALA A 170 8.42 5.53 4.10
N GLY A 171 7.98 5.32 2.86
CA GLY A 171 8.65 4.43 1.94
C GLY A 171 10.11 4.84 1.75
N GLN A 172 10.99 3.85 1.72
CA GLN A 172 12.42 4.05 1.56
C GLN A 172 12.92 3.35 0.30
N ILE A 173 13.65 4.07 -0.51
CA ILE A 173 14.45 3.56 -1.63
C ILE A 173 15.94 3.70 -1.32
N ALA A 174 16.77 2.98 -2.05
CA ALA A 174 18.23 3.06 -1.87
C ALA A 174 18.81 4.30 -2.56
N SER A 175 18.53 5.47 -2.00
CA SER A 175 19.00 6.75 -2.52
C SER A 175 19.51 7.66 -1.40
N ASP A 176 20.58 8.43 -1.72
CA ASP A 176 21.00 9.56 -0.89
C ASP A 176 20.27 10.85 -1.30
N TYR A 177 19.41 10.76 -2.31
CA TYR A 177 18.66 11.87 -2.93
C TYR A 177 19.50 13.00 -3.53
N ARG A 178 20.81 12.82 -3.64
CA ARG A 178 21.74 13.80 -4.23
C ARG A 178 22.45 13.22 -5.45
N THR A 179 23.02 12.03 -5.30
CA THR A 179 23.79 11.34 -6.35
C THR A 179 23.04 10.15 -6.95
N GLY A 180 21.85 9.85 -6.45
CA GLY A 180 21.05 8.70 -6.83
C GLY A 180 21.28 7.52 -5.91
N VAL A 181 21.49 6.31 -6.45
CA VAL A 181 21.85 5.14 -5.65
C VAL A 181 23.31 5.29 -5.17
N PRO A 182 23.59 5.35 -3.86
CA PRO A 182 24.95 5.57 -3.37
C PRO A 182 25.84 4.33 -3.56
N ALA A 183 27.18 4.53 -3.49
CA ALA A 183 28.16 3.47 -3.75
C ALA A 183 27.99 2.24 -2.84
N GLU A 184 27.67 2.44 -1.55
CA GLU A 184 27.42 1.35 -0.59
C GLU A 184 26.17 0.52 -0.94
N ALA A 185 25.24 1.06 -1.73
CA ALA A 185 24.04 0.38 -2.21
C ALA A 185 24.18 -0.21 -3.62
N ARG A 186 25.39 -0.22 -4.18
CA ARG A 186 25.72 -0.80 -5.51
C ARG A 186 26.78 -1.88 -5.36
N VAL A 187 26.76 -2.83 -6.27
CA VAL A 187 27.88 -3.75 -6.43
C VAL A 187 29.09 -3.00 -6.95
N ASP A 188 30.27 -3.23 -6.35
CA ASP A 188 31.51 -2.69 -6.87
C ASP A 188 31.82 -3.30 -8.26
N PRO A 189 31.95 -2.47 -9.30
CA PRO A 189 32.27 -2.98 -10.64
C PRO A 189 33.57 -3.79 -10.72
N ALA A 190 34.52 -3.53 -9.79
CA ALA A 190 35.77 -4.29 -9.71
C ALA A 190 35.59 -5.70 -9.10
N PHE A 191 34.49 -5.90 -8.38
CA PHE A 191 34.18 -7.19 -7.71
C PHE A 191 32.71 -7.60 -7.92
N PRO A 192 32.27 -7.79 -9.19
CA PRO A 192 30.84 -7.98 -9.53
C PRO A 192 30.25 -9.31 -9.00
N TYR A 193 31.08 -10.25 -8.56
CA TYR A 193 30.64 -11.56 -8.06
C TYR A 193 30.32 -11.57 -6.55
N TYR A 194 30.55 -10.46 -5.85
CA TYR A 194 30.30 -10.37 -4.40
C TYR A 194 28.95 -9.70 -4.07
N GLY A 195 27.86 -10.39 -4.34
CA GLY A 195 26.51 -9.95 -4.08
C GLY A 195 25.79 -9.38 -5.30
N SER A 196 24.63 -8.82 -5.07
CA SER A 196 23.79 -8.19 -6.09
C SER A 196 23.33 -6.81 -5.65
N ASP A 197 23.01 -5.94 -6.59
CA ASP A 197 22.50 -4.59 -6.29
C ASP A 197 21.26 -4.65 -5.38
N ILE A 198 20.34 -5.56 -5.64
CA ILE A 198 19.15 -5.71 -4.81
C ILE A 198 19.49 -6.06 -3.35
N GLN A 199 20.48 -6.91 -3.10
CA GLN A 199 20.93 -7.23 -1.73
C GLN A 199 21.52 -6.01 -1.03
N ARG A 200 22.37 -5.24 -1.72
CA ARG A 200 22.97 -4.02 -1.18
C ARG A 200 21.92 -2.93 -0.94
N GLN A 201 21.02 -2.74 -1.89
CA GLN A 201 19.92 -1.77 -1.75
C GLN A 201 18.99 -2.14 -0.60
N THR A 202 18.59 -3.42 -0.49
CA THR A 202 17.76 -3.89 0.63
C THR A 202 18.42 -3.64 1.98
N ARG A 203 19.70 -3.95 2.12
CA ARG A 203 20.46 -3.69 3.35
C ARG A 203 20.52 -2.21 3.69
N TYR A 204 20.87 -1.36 2.72
CA TYR A 204 20.90 0.09 2.88
C TYR A 204 19.56 0.66 3.35
N ILE A 205 18.47 0.25 2.72
CA ILE A 205 17.11 0.67 3.07
C ILE A 205 16.75 0.23 4.51
N LEU A 206 16.95 -1.05 4.84
CA LEU A 206 16.58 -1.60 6.15
C LEU A 206 17.40 -0.98 7.29
N GLU A 207 18.66 -0.66 7.06
CA GLU A 207 19.48 0.10 8.04
C GLU A 207 18.93 1.53 8.24
N ASN A 208 18.51 2.22 7.20
CA ASN A 208 17.91 3.55 7.32
C ASN A 208 16.56 3.49 8.04
N ILE A 209 15.69 2.54 7.69
CA ILE A 209 14.41 2.36 8.39
C ILE A 209 14.65 1.98 9.86
N ARG A 210 15.64 1.14 10.16
CA ARG A 210 16.01 0.81 11.56
C ARG A 210 16.39 2.06 12.35
N ARG A 211 17.16 2.99 11.76
CA ARG A 211 17.49 4.28 12.41
C ARG A 211 16.23 5.10 12.67
N THR A 212 15.30 5.16 11.72
CA THR A 212 14.02 5.84 11.87
C THR A 212 13.18 5.23 13.02
N PHE A 213 13.11 3.89 13.11
CA PHE A 213 12.41 3.20 14.19
C PHE A 213 13.10 3.43 15.54
N ARG A 214 14.43 3.41 15.60
CA ARG A 214 15.18 3.69 16.84
C ARG A 214 14.97 5.13 17.33
N ALA A 215 14.89 6.11 16.44
CA ALA A 215 14.53 7.49 16.79
C ALA A 215 13.10 7.58 17.36
N ALA A 216 12.22 6.63 17.02
CA ALA A 216 10.88 6.48 17.59
C ALA A 216 10.82 5.60 18.85
N GLY A 217 11.97 5.17 19.40
CA GLY A 217 12.04 4.29 20.57
C GLY A 217 11.71 2.82 20.30
N ALA A 218 11.66 2.39 19.05
CA ALA A 218 11.36 1.03 18.60
C ALA A 218 12.55 0.40 17.83
N ASP A 219 12.38 -0.77 17.23
CA ASP A 219 13.32 -1.39 16.29
C ASP A 219 12.55 -2.19 15.22
N LEU A 220 13.24 -2.75 14.24
CA LEU A 220 12.62 -3.58 13.19
C LEU A 220 11.84 -4.79 13.74
N ALA A 221 12.23 -5.29 14.92
CA ALA A 221 11.46 -6.32 15.62
C ALA A 221 10.04 -5.87 15.99
N ASP A 222 9.76 -4.57 16.00
CA ASP A 222 8.47 -3.98 16.36
C ASP A 222 7.57 -3.70 15.13
N VAL A 223 8.01 -4.10 13.94
CA VAL A 223 7.25 -4.00 12.69
C VAL A 223 6.05 -4.94 12.73
N VAL A 224 4.89 -4.42 12.35
CA VAL A 224 3.61 -5.16 12.29
C VAL A 224 3.04 -5.28 10.88
N LYS A 225 3.55 -4.51 9.93
CA LYS A 225 3.15 -4.54 8.53
C LYS A 225 4.30 -4.11 7.63
N ALA A 226 4.48 -4.81 6.52
CA ALA A 226 5.44 -4.46 5.49
C ALA A 226 4.80 -4.49 4.09
N GLN A 227 5.14 -3.51 3.27
CA GLN A 227 4.88 -3.52 1.83
C GLN A 227 6.21 -3.33 1.09
N VAL A 228 6.41 -4.13 0.07
CA VAL A 228 7.62 -4.18 -0.75
C VAL A 228 7.24 -4.03 -2.22
N PHE A 229 7.82 -3.04 -2.85
CA PHE A 229 7.63 -2.73 -4.25
C PHE A 229 8.93 -3.00 -5.01
N LEU A 230 8.95 -4.07 -5.80
CA LEU A 230 10.10 -4.46 -6.62
C LEU A 230 9.91 -3.96 -8.06
N THR A 231 10.98 -3.52 -8.71
CA THR A 231 10.93 -3.22 -10.15
C THR A 231 11.08 -4.47 -11.02
N ASP A 232 11.61 -5.55 -10.46
CA ASP A 232 11.82 -6.83 -11.11
C ASP A 232 11.64 -7.98 -10.11
N LEU A 233 10.70 -8.88 -10.36
CA LEU A 233 10.44 -10.03 -9.47
C LEU A 233 11.57 -11.06 -9.47
N THR A 234 12.46 -11.06 -10.45
CA THR A 234 13.65 -11.92 -10.43
C THR A 234 14.60 -11.60 -9.28
N ASP A 235 14.50 -10.39 -8.72
CA ASP A 235 15.24 -9.96 -7.53
C ASP A 235 14.71 -10.55 -6.21
N PHE A 236 13.52 -11.14 -6.22
CA PHE A 236 12.81 -11.51 -5.00
C PHE A 236 13.62 -12.43 -4.07
N PHE A 237 14.27 -13.46 -4.59
CA PHE A 237 15.02 -14.39 -3.75
C PHE A 237 16.24 -13.73 -3.10
N HIS A 238 16.93 -12.87 -3.82
CA HIS A 238 18.08 -12.11 -3.30
C HIS A 238 17.64 -11.05 -2.28
N PHE A 239 16.52 -10.39 -2.51
CA PHE A 239 15.86 -9.52 -1.54
C PHE A 239 15.51 -10.29 -0.25
N ASP A 240 14.83 -11.45 -0.37
CA ASP A 240 14.36 -12.25 0.77
C ASP A 240 15.53 -12.84 1.60
N GLN A 241 16.69 -13.08 1.02
CA GLN A 241 17.90 -13.46 1.75
C GLN A 241 18.31 -12.37 2.75
N VAL A 242 18.38 -11.10 2.30
CA VAL A 242 18.72 -9.98 3.21
C VAL A 242 17.58 -9.72 4.19
N TRP A 243 16.33 -9.82 3.75
CA TRP A 243 15.15 -9.67 4.61
C TRP A 243 15.23 -10.59 5.84
N LYS A 244 15.60 -11.86 5.67
CA LYS A 244 15.79 -12.85 6.75
C LYS A 244 16.81 -12.42 7.80
N GLU A 245 17.85 -11.72 7.39
CA GLU A 245 18.90 -11.26 8.33
C GLU A 245 18.36 -10.18 9.29
N PHE A 246 17.44 -9.33 8.79
CA PHE A 246 16.88 -8.22 9.55
C PHE A 246 15.65 -8.59 10.39
N PHE A 247 14.90 -9.60 9.98
CA PHE A 247 13.66 -10.02 10.62
C PHE A 247 13.70 -11.50 11.05
N PRO A 248 14.36 -11.85 12.19
CA PRO A 248 14.32 -13.22 12.70
C PRO A 248 12.90 -13.74 12.95
N SER A 249 11.98 -12.86 13.38
CA SER A 249 10.52 -13.09 13.43
C SER A 249 9.88 -12.16 12.40
N PRO A 250 9.51 -12.67 11.21
CA PRO A 250 9.08 -11.81 10.12
C PRO A 250 7.70 -11.22 10.32
N PRO A 251 7.49 -9.94 9.92
CA PRO A 251 6.15 -9.34 9.87
C PRO A 251 5.32 -9.90 8.70
N PRO A 252 4.00 -9.68 8.70
CA PRO A 252 3.18 -9.87 7.51
C PRO A 252 3.66 -8.92 6.40
N ARG A 253 3.77 -9.44 5.17
CA ARG A 253 4.34 -8.71 4.03
C ARG A 253 3.50 -8.89 2.78
N THR A 254 3.34 -7.80 2.04
CA THR A 254 2.80 -7.73 0.68
C THR A 254 3.95 -7.42 -0.25
N THR A 255 4.09 -8.12 -1.38
CA THR A 255 5.19 -7.88 -2.32
C THR A 255 4.70 -7.94 -3.76
N VAL A 256 4.75 -6.78 -4.44
CA VAL A 256 4.29 -6.64 -5.82
C VAL A 256 5.36 -6.05 -6.72
N GLN A 257 5.26 -6.30 -8.03
CA GLN A 257 6.09 -5.62 -9.01
C GLN A 257 5.45 -4.32 -9.48
N VAL A 258 6.21 -3.24 -9.42
CA VAL A 258 5.84 -1.91 -9.91
C VAL A 258 6.58 -1.56 -11.19
N SER A 259 6.04 -0.60 -11.96
CA SER A 259 6.62 -0.19 -13.24
C SER A 259 7.87 0.66 -13.07
N GLY A 260 8.06 1.32 -11.91
CA GLY A 260 9.23 2.13 -11.63
C GLY A 260 9.24 2.72 -10.23
N LEU A 261 10.42 3.22 -9.84
CA LEU A 261 10.68 3.95 -8.59
C LEU A 261 11.28 5.31 -8.91
N LEU A 262 11.10 6.28 -8.00
CA LEU A 262 11.41 7.70 -8.21
C LEU A 262 12.87 7.99 -8.60
N VAL A 263 13.81 7.16 -8.16
CA VAL A 263 15.23 7.36 -8.46
C VAL A 263 15.72 6.27 -9.40
N PRO A 264 16.26 6.62 -10.58
CA PRO A 264 16.81 5.65 -11.52
C PRO A 264 17.86 4.74 -10.86
N GLY A 265 17.76 3.43 -11.15
CA GLY A 265 18.65 2.42 -10.58
C GLY A 265 18.19 1.86 -9.22
N CYS A 266 17.20 2.45 -8.56
CA CYS A 266 16.54 1.81 -7.42
C CYS A 266 15.72 0.62 -7.89
N ARG A 267 15.85 -0.52 -7.21
CA ARG A 267 15.20 -1.80 -7.54
C ARG A 267 14.10 -2.18 -6.56
N VAL A 268 14.07 -1.54 -5.39
CA VAL A 268 13.10 -1.84 -4.33
C VAL A 268 12.75 -0.58 -3.53
N GLU A 269 11.48 -0.44 -3.18
CA GLU A 269 10.98 0.47 -2.15
C GLU A 269 10.34 -0.35 -1.03
N ILE A 270 10.65 -0.02 0.23
CA ILE A 270 10.15 -0.71 1.42
C ILE A 270 9.37 0.28 2.29
N ASP A 271 8.14 -0.08 2.59
CA ASP A 271 7.20 0.67 3.42
C ASP A 271 6.83 -0.15 4.65
N LEU A 272 7.04 0.42 5.86
CA LEU A 272 6.82 -0.29 7.12
C LEU A 272 5.89 0.47 8.06
N ILE A 273 5.04 -0.28 8.77
CA ILE A 273 4.30 0.17 9.93
C ILE A 273 4.78 -0.64 11.13
N GLY A 274 5.02 0.02 12.24
CA GLY A 274 5.41 -0.61 13.50
C GLY A 274 4.62 -0.11 14.68
N VAL A 275 4.92 -0.66 15.84
CA VAL A 275 4.30 -0.26 17.12
C VAL A 275 5.37 -0.04 18.19
N GLY A 276 5.02 0.67 19.27
CA GLY A 276 5.89 0.84 20.42
C GLY A 276 6.29 -0.52 21.03
N ARG A 277 7.51 -0.63 21.57
CA ARG A 277 8.05 -1.89 22.15
C ARG A 277 7.18 -2.52 23.23
N HIS A 278 6.40 -1.72 23.94
CA HIS A 278 5.48 -2.18 25.00
C HIS A 278 4.21 -2.81 24.47
N VAL A 279 3.90 -2.61 23.18
CA VAL A 279 2.70 -3.20 22.57
C VAL A 279 2.91 -4.68 22.31
N LYS A 280 2.04 -5.51 22.89
CA LYS A 280 2.07 -6.94 22.64
C LYS A 280 1.72 -7.22 21.18
N ARG A 281 2.51 -8.06 20.53
CA ARG A 281 2.30 -8.53 19.16
C ARG A 281 2.09 -10.03 19.18
N GLU A 282 1.05 -10.49 18.51
CA GLU A 282 0.71 -11.89 18.40
C GLU A 282 0.73 -12.31 16.94
N VAL A 283 1.61 -13.24 16.59
CA VAL A 283 1.67 -13.80 15.23
C VAL A 283 0.49 -14.73 15.02
N ILE A 284 -0.28 -14.46 13.97
CA ILE A 284 -1.43 -15.27 13.59
C ILE A 284 -0.94 -16.54 12.88
N ARG A 285 -1.50 -17.68 13.30
CA ARG A 285 -1.32 -18.97 12.65
C ARG A 285 -2.71 -19.57 12.43
N ALA A 286 -3.17 -19.47 11.19
CA ALA A 286 -4.47 -19.97 10.78
C ALA A 286 -4.31 -21.35 10.14
N ASP A 287 -5.06 -22.33 10.65
CA ASP A 287 -5.13 -23.67 10.06
C ASP A 287 -5.85 -23.63 8.70
N GLY A 288 -5.45 -24.48 7.78
CA GLY A 288 -6.05 -24.57 6.44
C GLY A 288 -5.80 -23.36 5.53
N VAL A 289 -4.83 -22.50 5.88
CA VAL A 289 -4.28 -21.45 5.02
C VAL A 289 -2.89 -21.89 4.57
N PRO A 290 -2.53 -21.73 3.29
CA PRO A 290 -1.20 -22.10 2.81
C PRO A 290 -0.08 -21.46 3.62
N ALA A 291 0.89 -22.27 4.06
CA ALA A 291 2.04 -21.77 4.78
C ALA A 291 2.93 -20.91 3.86
N PRO A 292 3.37 -19.72 4.29
CA PRO A 292 4.29 -18.91 3.51
C PRO A 292 5.58 -19.66 3.15
N LEU A 293 5.97 -19.65 1.87
CA LEU A 293 7.29 -20.15 1.45
C LEU A 293 8.41 -19.14 1.63
N ALA A 294 8.07 -17.86 1.54
CA ALA A 294 9.00 -16.78 1.76
C ALA A 294 9.00 -16.35 3.25
N HIS A 295 9.91 -15.46 3.61
CA HIS A 295 10.09 -15.05 4.99
C HIS A 295 9.12 -13.94 5.42
N TYR A 296 7.87 -14.32 5.67
CA TYR A 296 6.80 -13.49 6.25
C TYR A 296 5.83 -14.36 7.06
N CYS A 297 4.98 -13.76 7.92
CA CYS A 297 3.92 -14.48 8.63
C CYS A 297 2.55 -14.16 8.00
N GLN A 298 1.53 -14.98 8.30
CA GLN A 298 0.17 -14.81 7.78
C GLN A 298 -0.48 -13.50 8.26
N GLY A 299 -0.15 -13.06 9.46
CA GLY A 299 -0.64 -11.82 10.05
C GLY A 299 -0.10 -11.60 11.46
N VAL A 300 -0.30 -10.39 11.95
CA VAL A 300 0.04 -9.98 13.34
C VAL A 300 -1.12 -9.21 13.92
N VAL A 301 -1.44 -9.52 15.18
CA VAL A 301 -2.31 -8.69 16.02
C VAL A 301 -1.43 -7.77 16.86
N ALA A 302 -1.71 -6.49 16.84
CA ALA A 302 -1.06 -5.49 17.69
C ALA A 302 -2.15 -4.57 18.29
N GLY A 303 -2.35 -4.65 19.60
CA GLY A 303 -3.53 -4.05 20.24
C GLY A 303 -4.83 -4.62 19.67
N ASP A 304 -5.71 -3.74 19.20
CA ASP A 304 -6.97 -4.14 18.55
C ASP A 304 -6.85 -4.28 17.03
N THR A 305 -5.70 -3.95 16.45
CA THR A 305 -5.51 -3.97 15.00
C THR A 305 -4.90 -5.29 14.54
N ILE A 306 -5.45 -5.82 13.46
CA ILE A 306 -4.99 -7.04 12.80
C ILE A 306 -4.41 -6.65 11.43
N TYR A 307 -3.13 -6.91 11.23
CA TYR A 307 -2.42 -6.71 9.98
C TYR A 307 -2.24 -8.06 9.29
N ALA A 308 -2.94 -8.29 8.19
CA ALA A 308 -2.73 -9.50 7.38
C ALA A 308 -1.58 -9.31 6.39
N ALA A 309 -0.93 -10.39 5.99
CA ALA A 309 -0.05 -10.40 4.81
C ALA A 309 -0.88 -10.27 3.53
N GLY A 310 -0.30 -9.72 2.47
CA GLY A 310 -0.86 -9.80 1.13
C GLY A 310 -1.08 -11.27 0.75
N GLN A 311 -2.24 -11.56 0.19
CA GLN A 311 -2.61 -12.90 -0.23
C GLN A 311 -2.79 -12.96 -1.74
N ILE A 312 -2.15 -13.94 -2.35
CA ILE A 312 -2.32 -14.35 -3.75
C ILE A 312 -2.97 -15.74 -3.79
N ALA A 313 -3.55 -16.09 -4.92
CA ALA A 313 -4.16 -17.40 -5.10
C ALA A 313 -3.08 -18.47 -5.38
N SER A 314 -2.32 -18.80 -4.35
CA SER A 314 -1.24 -19.80 -4.44
C SER A 314 -1.23 -20.71 -3.22
N ASN A 315 -0.92 -21.99 -3.46
CA ASN A 315 -0.56 -22.93 -2.39
C ASN A 315 0.95 -22.92 -2.11
N TYR A 316 1.70 -22.06 -2.80
CA TYR A 316 3.16 -21.88 -2.74
C TYR A 316 4.01 -23.13 -3.04
N ARG A 317 3.39 -24.22 -3.49
CA ARG A 317 4.10 -25.48 -3.87
C ARG A 317 3.99 -25.75 -5.36
N THR A 318 2.76 -25.64 -5.89
CA THR A 318 2.45 -25.95 -7.30
C THR A 318 1.99 -24.72 -8.09
N GLY A 319 2.04 -23.53 -7.47
CA GLY A 319 1.54 -22.27 -8.03
C GLY A 319 0.06 -22.06 -7.72
N VAL A 320 -0.71 -21.58 -8.70
CA VAL A 320 -2.17 -21.39 -8.56
C VAL A 320 -2.82 -22.79 -8.46
N PRO A 321 -3.54 -23.11 -7.38
CA PRO A 321 -4.15 -24.43 -7.21
C PRO A 321 -5.38 -24.62 -8.11
N ALA A 322 -5.79 -25.87 -8.31
CA ALA A 322 -6.89 -26.22 -9.23
C ALA A 322 -8.23 -25.53 -8.84
N GLU A 323 -8.53 -25.42 -7.56
CA GLU A 323 -9.74 -24.73 -7.04
C GLU A 323 -9.75 -23.23 -7.35
N ALA A 324 -8.58 -22.62 -7.59
CA ALA A 324 -8.43 -21.23 -7.97
C ALA A 324 -8.25 -21.00 -9.48
N ARG A 325 -8.52 -22.02 -10.30
CA ARG A 325 -8.49 -21.96 -11.78
C ARG A 325 -9.82 -22.40 -12.36
N VAL A 326 -10.12 -21.90 -13.52
CA VAL A 326 -11.21 -22.45 -14.35
C VAL A 326 -10.82 -23.85 -14.82
N ASP A 327 -11.77 -24.79 -14.70
CA ASP A 327 -11.58 -26.13 -15.27
C ASP A 327 -11.47 -26.04 -16.79
N PRO A 328 -10.37 -26.50 -17.41
CA PRO A 328 -10.23 -26.46 -18.87
C PRO A 328 -11.31 -27.24 -19.61
N ALA A 329 -11.95 -28.22 -18.96
CA ALA A 329 -13.07 -28.97 -19.55
C ALA A 329 -14.38 -28.16 -19.57
N PHE A 330 -14.48 -27.13 -18.72
CA PHE A 330 -15.66 -26.28 -18.58
C PHE A 330 -15.29 -24.79 -18.57
N PRO A 331 -14.66 -24.27 -19.63
CA PRO A 331 -14.10 -22.90 -19.63
C PRO A 331 -15.14 -21.79 -19.58
N TYR A 332 -16.41 -22.10 -19.75
CA TYR A 332 -17.52 -21.13 -19.75
C TYR A 332 -18.12 -20.91 -18.35
N TYR A 333 -17.68 -21.64 -17.33
CA TYR A 333 -18.22 -21.55 -15.97
C TYR A 333 -17.31 -20.70 -15.06
N GLY A 334 -17.34 -19.38 -15.25
CA GLY A 334 -16.60 -18.41 -14.46
C GLY A 334 -15.26 -18.01 -15.09
N SER A 335 -14.48 -17.26 -14.37
CA SER A 335 -13.17 -16.78 -14.76
C SER A 335 -12.11 -17.09 -13.69
N ASP A 336 -10.85 -17.15 -14.08
CA ASP A 336 -9.74 -17.35 -13.14
C ASP A 336 -9.73 -16.28 -12.04
N ILE A 337 -10.00 -15.02 -12.39
CA ILE A 337 -10.01 -13.94 -11.40
C ILE A 337 -11.11 -14.11 -10.36
N GLU A 338 -12.30 -14.60 -10.72
CA GLU A 338 -13.37 -14.89 -9.75
C GLU A 338 -12.95 -16.00 -8.79
N ARG A 339 -12.39 -17.08 -9.32
CA ARG A 339 -11.92 -18.22 -8.50
C ARG A 339 -10.74 -17.82 -7.61
N GLN A 340 -9.79 -17.08 -8.12
CA GLN A 340 -8.66 -16.57 -7.34
C GLN A 340 -9.11 -15.61 -6.24
N THR A 341 -10.02 -14.69 -6.54
CA THR A 341 -10.57 -13.75 -5.55
C THR A 341 -11.27 -14.50 -4.40
N ARG A 342 -12.11 -15.47 -4.74
CA ARG A 342 -12.80 -16.31 -3.74
C ARG A 342 -11.81 -17.08 -2.87
N TYR A 343 -10.85 -17.77 -3.47
CA TYR A 343 -9.80 -18.50 -2.77
C TYR A 343 -9.02 -17.62 -1.78
N ILE A 344 -8.63 -16.43 -2.22
CA ILE A 344 -7.91 -15.46 -1.38
C ILE A 344 -8.79 -15.01 -0.20
N LEU A 345 -10.02 -14.58 -0.46
CA LEU A 345 -10.90 -14.04 0.58
C LEU A 345 -11.30 -15.10 1.62
N GLU A 346 -11.46 -16.36 1.21
CA GLU A 346 -11.67 -17.47 2.13
C GLU A 346 -10.44 -17.72 3.05
N ASN A 347 -9.24 -17.63 2.50
CA ASN A 347 -8.00 -17.77 3.28
C ASN A 347 -7.79 -16.59 4.24
N VAL A 348 -8.01 -15.35 3.77
CA VAL A 348 -7.93 -14.18 4.66
C VAL A 348 -8.98 -14.23 5.76
N ARG A 349 -10.22 -14.68 5.46
CA ARG A 349 -11.26 -14.90 6.48
C ARG A 349 -10.77 -15.85 7.58
N LYS A 350 -10.20 -17.00 7.21
CA LYS A 350 -9.62 -17.94 8.17
C LYS A 350 -8.52 -17.28 9.03
N THR A 351 -7.67 -16.46 8.40
CA THR A 351 -6.63 -15.73 9.12
C THR A 351 -7.21 -14.76 10.14
N PHE A 352 -8.27 -14.01 9.79
CA PHE A 352 -8.96 -13.12 10.72
C PHE A 352 -9.71 -13.88 11.82
N GLN A 353 -10.37 -14.99 11.49
CA GLN A 353 -11.07 -15.83 12.49
C GLN A 353 -10.09 -16.42 13.51
N ALA A 354 -8.89 -16.83 13.10
CA ALA A 354 -7.83 -17.24 14.02
C ALA A 354 -7.36 -16.12 14.97
N ALA A 355 -7.63 -14.86 14.60
CA ALA A 355 -7.36 -13.67 15.42
C ALA A 355 -8.60 -13.15 16.17
N GLY A 356 -9.74 -13.83 16.09
CA GLY A 356 -10.99 -13.42 16.75
C GLY A 356 -11.73 -12.29 16.04
N ALA A 357 -11.59 -12.16 14.70
CA ALA A 357 -12.27 -11.20 13.85
C ALA A 357 -12.81 -11.86 12.58
N ASP A 358 -13.51 -11.13 11.72
CA ASP A 358 -13.99 -11.61 10.42
C ASP A 358 -13.81 -10.50 9.37
N LEU A 359 -14.17 -10.76 8.11
CA LEU A 359 -14.14 -9.80 7.01
C LEU A 359 -15.01 -8.55 7.28
N ALA A 360 -16.04 -8.66 8.08
CA ALA A 360 -16.84 -7.51 8.52
C ALA A 360 -16.05 -6.47 9.33
N ASP A 361 -14.92 -6.88 9.93
CA ASP A 361 -14.06 -6.03 10.75
C ASP A 361 -12.96 -5.32 9.93
N VAL A 362 -12.92 -5.55 8.61
CA VAL A 362 -11.95 -4.91 7.72
C VAL A 362 -12.17 -3.41 7.65
N VAL A 363 -11.11 -2.65 7.91
CA VAL A 363 -11.12 -1.19 7.89
C VAL A 363 -10.33 -0.59 6.72
N LYS A 364 -9.47 -1.38 6.07
CA LYS A 364 -8.70 -0.97 4.89
C LYS A 364 -8.43 -2.16 3.98
N ALA A 365 -8.57 -1.92 2.68
CA ALA A 365 -8.23 -2.89 1.65
C ALA A 365 -7.37 -2.25 0.56
N GLN A 366 -6.35 -2.99 0.13
CA GLN A 366 -5.58 -2.69 -1.08
C GLN A 366 -5.61 -3.90 -2.01
N VAL A 367 -5.86 -3.65 -3.28
CA VAL A 367 -6.02 -4.67 -4.31
C VAL A 367 -5.07 -4.35 -5.46
N PHE A 368 -4.21 -5.31 -5.75
CA PHE A 368 -3.22 -5.23 -6.82
C PHE A 368 -3.60 -6.22 -7.92
N LEU A 369 -4.10 -5.69 -9.05
CA LEU A 369 -4.47 -6.49 -10.22
C LEU A 369 -3.33 -6.50 -11.24
N THR A 370 -3.12 -7.61 -11.93
CA THR A 370 -2.19 -7.66 -13.05
C THR A 370 -2.83 -7.16 -14.36
N ASP A 371 -4.15 -7.12 -14.40
CA ASP A 371 -4.94 -6.66 -15.55
C ASP A 371 -6.24 -6.01 -15.08
N LEU A 372 -6.47 -4.74 -15.41
CA LEU A 372 -7.70 -4.01 -15.03
C LEU A 372 -8.97 -4.55 -15.71
N ARG A 373 -8.84 -5.31 -16.78
CA ARG A 373 -10.00 -5.99 -17.41
C ARG A 373 -10.66 -7.01 -16.49
N ASP A 374 -9.91 -7.49 -15.49
CA ASP A 374 -10.42 -8.39 -14.44
C ASP A 374 -11.27 -7.70 -13.38
N PHE A 375 -11.23 -6.37 -13.30
CA PHE A 375 -11.83 -5.62 -12.21
C PHE A 375 -13.31 -5.91 -12.01
N PHE A 376 -14.09 -5.98 -13.10
CA PHE A 376 -15.53 -6.22 -13.00
C PHE A 376 -15.85 -7.58 -12.36
N TYR A 377 -15.16 -8.63 -12.78
CA TYR A 377 -15.35 -9.98 -12.25
C TYR A 377 -14.81 -10.12 -10.82
N PHE A 378 -13.69 -9.47 -10.53
CA PHE A 378 -13.18 -9.33 -9.17
C PHE A 378 -14.23 -8.68 -8.24
N ASP A 379 -14.82 -7.54 -8.65
CA ASP A 379 -15.78 -6.78 -7.85
C ASP A 379 -17.10 -7.52 -7.62
N GLN A 380 -17.51 -8.41 -8.53
CA GLN A 380 -18.65 -9.30 -8.31
C GLN A 380 -18.43 -10.23 -7.13
N VAL A 381 -17.28 -10.91 -7.07
CA VAL A 381 -16.93 -11.78 -5.92
C VAL A 381 -16.74 -10.95 -4.66
N TRP A 382 -16.11 -9.79 -4.76
CA TRP A 382 -15.91 -8.87 -3.63
C TRP A 382 -17.23 -8.53 -2.92
N LYS A 383 -18.30 -8.26 -3.67
CA LYS A 383 -19.64 -7.97 -3.15
C LYS A 383 -20.23 -9.11 -2.33
N GLU A 384 -19.94 -10.35 -2.67
CA GLU A 384 -20.43 -11.51 -1.93
C GLU A 384 -19.82 -11.60 -0.52
N PHE A 385 -18.54 -11.21 -0.39
CA PHE A 385 -17.79 -11.29 0.86
C PHE A 385 -17.93 -10.07 1.77
N PHE A 386 -18.25 -8.92 1.22
CA PHE A 386 -18.36 -7.65 1.93
C PHE A 386 -19.75 -7.00 1.78
N PRO A 387 -20.79 -7.45 2.48
CA PRO A 387 -22.11 -6.79 2.43
C PRO A 387 -22.04 -5.30 2.82
N SER A 388 -21.16 -4.95 3.77
CA SER A 388 -20.77 -3.57 4.10
C SER A 388 -19.31 -3.37 3.73
N PRO A 389 -19.02 -2.79 2.55
CA PRO A 389 -17.67 -2.78 2.01
C PRO A 389 -16.72 -1.88 2.80
N PRO A 390 -15.43 -2.27 2.92
CA PRO A 390 -14.38 -1.38 3.43
C PRO A 390 -13.96 -0.33 2.40
N PRO A 391 -13.25 0.72 2.83
CA PRO A 391 -12.51 1.58 1.90
C PRO A 391 -11.46 0.76 1.17
N ARG A 392 -11.34 0.97 -0.14
CA ARG A 392 -10.50 0.16 -1.02
C ARG A 392 -9.71 1.03 -1.99
N THR A 393 -8.45 0.69 -2.17
CA THR A 393 -7.54 1.18 -3.22
C THR A 393 -7.33 0.05 -4.21
N THR A 394 -7.44 0.32 -5.52
CA THR A 394 -7.28 -0.73 -6.54
C THR A 394 -6.44 -0.22 -7.70
N VAL A 395 -5.24 -0.78 -7.87
CA VAL A 395 -4.28 -0.38 -8.89
C VAL A 395 -3.82 -1.57 -9.73
N GLN A 396 -3.35 -1.29 -10.94
CA GLN A 396 -2.68 -2.31 -11.76
C GLN A 396 -1.18 -2.30 -11.49
N VAL A 397 -0.65 -3.47 -11.20
CA VAL A 397 0.79 -3.73 -11.00
C VAL A 397 1.38 -4.48 -12.17
N SER A 398 2.70 -4.42 -12.33
CA SER A 398 3.41 -5.07 -13.43
C SER A 398 3.51 -6.60 -13.28
N GLY A 399 3.38 -7.11 -12.05
CA GLY A 399 3.43 -8.56 -11.80
C GLY A 399 3.23 -8.93 -10.34
N LEU A 400 2.95 -10.20 -10.11
CA LEU A 400 2.83 -10.86 -8.80
C LEU A 400 3.82 -12.01 -8.71
N LEU A 401 4.23 -12.36 -7.47
CA LEU A 401 5.32 -13.30 -7.20
C LEU A 401 5.12 -14.72 -7.79
N VAL A 402 3.89 -15.16 -7.94
CA VAL A 402 3.60 -16.49 -8.47
C VAL A 402 2.96 -16.36 -9.85
N PRO A 403 3.58 -16.98 -10.88
CA PRO A 403 3.03 -16.97 -12.24
C PRO A 403 1.58 -17.49 -12.29
N GLY A 404 0.73 -16.79 -13.02
CA GLY A 404 -0.70 -17.11 -13.14
C GLY A 404 -1.59 -16.53 -12.07
N CYS A 405 -1.05 -15.93 -10.99
CA CYS A 405 -1.81 -15.10 -10.07
C CYS A 405 -2.20 -13.78 -10.76
N ARG A 406 -3.46 -13.39 -10.64
CA ARG A 406 -4.05 -12.20 -11.28
C ARG A 406 -4.35 -11.08 -10.29
N VAL A 407 -4.41 -11.41 -9.00
CA VAL A 407 -4.72 -10.46 -7.92
C VAL A 407 -3.95 -10.78 -6.66
N GLU A 408 -3.49 -9.74 -5.96
CA GLU A 408 -3.05 -9.79 -4.56
C GLU A 408 -3.94 -8.87 -3.73
N ILE A 409 -4.40 -9.35 -2.57
CA ILE A 409 -5.30 -8.62 -1.67
C ILE A 409 -4.61 -8.44 -0.33
N ASP A 410 -4.51 -7.19 0.11
CA ASP A 410 -3.91 -6.74 1.36
C ASP A 410 -4.99 -6.10 2.24
N LEU A 411 -5.18 -6.62 3.46
CA LEU A 411 -6.25 -6.19 4.35
C LEU A 411 -5.72 -5.83 5.74
N VAL A 412 -6.33 -4.80 6.33
CA VAL A 412 -6.22 -4.46 7.75
C VAL A 412 -7.60 -4.52 8.37
N ALA A 413 -7.71 -5.15 9.54
CA ALA A 413 -8.95 -5.25 10.30
C ALA A 413 -8.76 -4.74 11.73
N VAL A 414 -9.85 -4.47 12.43
CA VAL A 414 -9.87 -4.15 13.87
C VAL A 414 -10.80 -5.07 14.59
N ARG A 415 -10.41 -5.53 15.78
CA ARG A 415 -11.29 -6.35 16.63
C ARG A 415 -12.48 -5.52 17.11
N GLY A 416 -13.69 -6.11 17.01
CA GLY A 416 -14.94 -5.55 17.50
C GLY A 416 -15.04 -5.44 19.03
#